data_ab748c7428fb0067961a894507df4331
#
_entry.id   ab748c7428fb0067961a894507df4331
#
_cell.length_a   1.000
_cell.length_b   1.000
_cell.length_c   1.000
_cell.angle_alpha   90.00
_cell.angle_beta   90.00
_cell.angle_gamma   90.00
#
_symmetry.space_group_name_H-M   'P 1'
#
loop_
_entity.id
_entity.type
_entity.pdbx_description
1 polymer ?
#
loop_
_entity_poly.entity_id
_entity_poly.type
_entity_poly.pdbx_seq_one_letter_code
_entity_poly.pdbx_strand_id
1 'polypeptide(L)'
;SYIDQDAHTIIQAVDMPNHQKTFSCIGNVSKDIEWHNIQLVAYANYTHSVNTVLRQSVVSNLKSNYFNAQLKCSGDVVSRLRLSYNLNWNSLNSRSEDYTQTIHTLEQSANMYLSIIPKHFFISLTANHSYNKSNPAKKNYVFLNSSLTLKTKKKHDFILEVNNITNTR
;
A
#
# COMPACT_ATOMS: atom_id res chain seq x y z
N SER A 1 3.46 28.92 9.53
CA SER A 1 2.20 28.47 10.11
C SER A 1 1.05 29.32 9.57
N TYR A 2 -0.10 28.71 9.33
CA TYR A 2 -1.31 29.38 8.87
C TYR A 2 -2.24 29.54 10.07
N ILE A 3 -2.73 30.76 10.29
CA ILE A 3 -3.78 31.06 11.27
C ILE A 3 -4.93 31.64 10.47
N ASP A 4 -6.07 30.98 10.49
CA ASP A 4 -7.31 31.49 9.90
C ASP A 4 -8.05 32.27 11.00
N GLN A 5 -8.19 33.56 10.81
CA GLN A 5 -9.02 34.44 11.63
C GLN A 5 -9.96 35.20 10.70
N ASP A 6 -11.24 35.04 10.88
CA ASP A 6 -12.31 35.79 10.19
C ASP A 6 -12.20 35.75 8.65
N ALA A 7 -12.05 34.56 8.07
CA ALA A 7 -11.89 34.29 6.62
C ALA A 7 -10.63 34.93 5.97
N HIS A 8 -9.68 35.40 6.74
CA HIS A 8 -8.38 35.87 6.26
C HIS A 8 -7.29 34.88 6.64
N THR A 9 -6.54 34.37 5.67
CA THR A 9 -5.36 33.56 5.92
C THR A 9 -4.20 34.44 6.29
N ILE A 10 -3.75 34.38 7.54
CA ILE A 10 -2.54 35.10 8.00
C ILE A 10 -1.38 34.12 7.98
N ILE A 11 -0.33 34.43 7.20
CA ILE A 11 0.92 33.70 7.23
C ILE A 11 1.84 34.38 8.24
N GLN A 12 2.12 33.70 9.35
CA GLN A 12 3.04 34.18 10.37
C GLN A 12 4.27 33.27 10.43
N ALA A 13 5.46 33.84 10.26
CA ALA A 13 6.70 33.14 10.55
C ALA A 13 6.86 33.05 12.07
N VAL A 14 6.94 31.84 12.61
CA VAL A 14 7.19 31.58 14.01
C VAL A 14 8.54 30.89 14.13
N ASP A 15 9.42 31.44 14.94
CA ASP A 15 10.70 30.79 15.29
C ASP A 15 10.38 29.61 16.23
N MET A 16 10.48 28.40 15.69
CA MET A 16 10.24 27.16 16.45
C MET A 16 11.55 26.39 16.58
N PRO A 17 11.83 25.86 17.77
CA PRO A 17 12.93 24.90 17.91
C PRO A 17 12.58 23.66 17.07
N ASN A 18 13.27 23.51 15.94
CA ASN A 18 13.05 22.36 15.05
C ASN A 18 13.85 21.15 15.56
N HIS A 19 13.31 20.47 16.58
CA HIS A 19 13.90 19.24 17.10
C HIS A 19 13.16 18.04 16.51
N GLN A 20 13.63 17.58 15.36
CA GLN A 20 13.20 16.31 14.81
C GLN A 20 14.17 15.20 15.22
N LYS A 21 13.64 14.15 15.84
CA LYS A 21 14.38 12.91 16.13
C LYS A 21 13.69 11.77 15.39
N THR A 22 14.45 11.05 14.58
CA THR A 22 13.92 9.91 13.84
C THR A 22 14.85 8.71 14.01
N PHE A 23 14.26 7.59 14.33
CA PHE A 23 14.90 6.28 14.33
C PHE A 23 14.18 5.37 13.34
N SER A 24 14.92 4.71 12.45
CA SER A 24 14.36 3.78 11.49
C SER A 24 15.14 2.46 11.49
N CYS A 25 14.40 1.35 11.38
CA CYS A 25 14.97 0.03 11.22
C CYS A 25 14.27 -0.66 10.03
N ILE A 26 15.07 -1.17 9.10
CA ILE A 26 14.59 -1.80 7.87
C ILE A 26 15.22 -3.18 7.75
N GLY A 27 14.40 -4.17 7.44
CA GLY A 27 14.84 -5.52 7.13
C GLY A 27 14.16 -6.06 5.89
N ASN A 28 14.90 -6.81 5.07
CA ASN A 28 14.33 -7.56 3.97
C ASN A 28 14.98 -8.93 3.88
N VAL A 29 14.21 -9.90 3.42
CA VAL A 29 14.66 -11.25 3.11
C VAL A 29 14.00 -11.68 1.81
N SER A 30 14.77 -12.24 0.90
CA SER A 30 14.26 -12.85 -0.32
C SER A 30 14.81 -14.27 -0.47
N LYS A 31 13.98 -15.15 -1.03
CA LYS A 31 14.36 -16.52 -1.35
C LYS A 31 13.71 -16.93 -2.66
N ASP A 32 14.55 -17.41 -3.57
CA ASP A 32 14.13 -18.05 -4.80
C ASP A 32 14.20 -19.57 -4.62
N ILE A 33 13.15 -20.26 -5.02
CA ILE A 33 13.04 -21.71 -4.98
C ILE A 33 12.87 -22.17 -6.42
N GLU A 34 13.85 -22.93 -6.92
CA GLU A 34 13.89 -23.38 -8.32
C GLU A 34 12.67 -24.23 -8.71
N TRP A 35 12.14 -24.98 -7.75
CA TRP A 35 10.89 -25.71 -7.93
C TRP A 35 9.74 -24.73 -8.18
N HIS A 36 9.13 -24.81 -9.37
CA HIS A 36 8.06 -23.91 -9.82
C HIS A 36 8.42 -22.40 -9.87
N ASN A 37 9.69 -22.06 -9.96
CA ASN A 37 10.17 -20.66 -10.00
C ASN A 37 9.52 -19.81 -8.90
N ILE A 38 9.41 -20.34 -7.67
CA ILE A 38 8.78 -19.63 -6.57
C ILE A 38 9.76 -18.59 -6.04
N GLN A 39 9.29 -17.35 -5.99
CA GLN A 39 9.97 -16.23 -5.37
C GLN A 39 9.21 -15.78 -4.12
N LEU A 40 9.89 -15.72 -3.00
CA LEU A 40 9.39 -15.20 -1.73
C LEU A 40 10.18 -13.95 -1.37
N VAL A 41 9.49 -12.87 -1.02
CA VAL A 41 10.10 -11.64 -0.53
C VAL A 41 9.34 -11.17 0.70
N ALA A 42 10.03 -11.00 1.81
CA ALA A 42 9.50 -10.38 3.02
C ALA A 42 10.28 -9.10 3.32
N TYR A 43 9.56 -8.05 3.66
CA TYR A 43 10.10 -6.74 4.00
C TYR A 43 9.42 -6.23 5.26
N ALA A 44 10.17 -5.61 6.15
CA ALA A 44 9.64 -4.89 7.29
C ALA A 44 10.40 -3.58 7.51
N ASN A 45 9.66 -2.54 7.86
CA ASN A 45 10.19 -1.23 8.22
C ASN A 45 9.49 -0.73 9.47
N TYR A 46 10.26 -0.26 10.43
CA TYR A 46 9.77 0.46 11.60
C TYR A 46 10.44 1.83 11.66
N THR A 47 9.63 2.86 11.86
CA THR A 47 10.11 4.24 12.04
C THR A 47 9.44 4.85 13.27
N HIS A 48 10.27 5.34 14.18
CA HIS A 48 9.86 6.19 15.30
C HIS A 48 10.32 7.60 15.04
N SER A 49 9.42 8.58 15.15
CA SER A 49 9.76 10.00 15.02
C SER A 49 9.15 10.84 16.12
N VAL A 50 9.87 11.84 16.53
CA VAL A 50 9.41 12.89 17.45
C VAL A 50 9.64 14.22 16.74
N ASN A 51 8.55 14.93 16.47
CA ASN A 51 8.55 16.23 15.78
C ASN A 51 7.91 17.29 16.66
N THR A 52 8.48 18.48 16.66
CA THR A 52 7.83 19.63 17.28
C THR A 52 6.83 20.22 16.30
N VAL A 53 5.59 20.38 16.71
CA VAL A 53 4.51 20.95 15.91
C VAL A 53 3.84 22.12 16.61
N LEU A 54 3.44 23.13 15.84
CA LEU A 54 2.65 24.24 16.33
C LEU A 54 1.18 23.99 15.98
N ARG A 55 0.33 23.89 17.00
CA ARG A 55 -1.10 23.72 16.83
C ARG A 55 -1.83 24.74 17.71
N GLN A 56 -2.69 25.55 17.11
CA GLN A 56 -3.46 26.59 17.83
C GLN A 56 -2.56 27.47 18.72
N SER A 57 -1.40 27.89 18.20
CA SER A 57 -0.39 28.69 18.91
C SER A 57 0.29 27.98 20.11
N VAL A 58 0.05 26.69 20.33
CA VAL A 58 0.73 25.89 21.34
C VAL A 58 1.78 24.99 20.67
N VAL A 59 3.01 25.04 21.16
CA VAL A 59 4.10 24.17 20.71
C VAL A 59 3.97 22.85 21.44
N SER A 60 3.82 21.75 20.72
CA SER A 60 3.71 20.42 21.30
C SER A 60 4.57 19.40 20.54
N ASN A 61 4.88 18.29 21.20
CA ASN A 61 5.64 17.20 20.58
C ASN A 61 4.66 16.15 20.00
N LEU A 62 4.81 15.90 18.70
CA LEU A 62 4.12 14.80 18.01
C LEU A 62 5.05 13.58 17.94
N LYS A 63 4.68 12.53 18.63
CA LYS A 63 5.34 11.22 18.56
C LYS A 63 4.60 10.35 17.57
N SER A 64 5.32 9.80 16.59
CA SER A 64 4.74 8.92 15.58
C SER A 64 5.54 7.62 15.49
N ASN A 65 4.81 6.50 15.51
CA ASN A 65 5.35 5.18 15.24
C ASN A 65 4.71 4.68 13.96
N TYR A 66 5.53 4.36 12.99
CA TYR A 66 5.11 3.79 11.72
C TYR A 66 5.72 2.40 11.58
N PHE A 67 4.89 1.43 11.27
CA PHE A 67 5.30 0.07 10.94
C PHE A 67 4.71 -0.32 9.59
N ASN A 68 5.54 -0.85 8.71
CA ASN A 68 5.15 -1.44 7.44
C ASN A 68 5.72 -2.85 7.34
N ALA A 69 4.89 -3.81 6.95
CA ALA A 69 5.30 -5.16 6.62
C ALA A 69 4.74 -5.56 5.25
N GLN A 70 5.58 -6.13 4.41
CA GLN A 70 5.20 -6.66 3.11
C GLN A 70 5.62 -8.12 2.98
N LEU A 71 4.74 -8.91 2.38
CA LEU A 71 5.03 -10.27 1.96
C LEU A 71 4.62 -10.41 0.49
N LYS A 72 5.54 -10.84 -0.35
CA LYS A 72 5.29 -11.14 -1.76
C LYS A 72 5.65 -12.59 -2.02
N CYS A 73 4.75 -13.28 -2.68
CA CYS A 73 4.96 -14.64 -3.16
C CYS A 73 4.53 -14.72 -4.61
N SER A 74 5.35 -15.27 -5.48
CA SER A 74 4.97 -15.54 -6.87
C SER A 74 5.63 -16.84 -7.35
N GLY A 75 4.95 -17.54 -8.26
CA GLY A 75 5.50 -18.78 -8.81
C GLY A 75 4.64 -19.34 -9.92
N ASP A 76 5.20 -20.31 -10.62
CA ASP A 76 4.56 -21.03 -11.71
C ASP A 76 3.94 -22.33 -11.15
N VAL A 77 2.60 -22.38 -11.04
CA VAL A 77 1.90 -23.60 -10.59
C VAL A 77 2.07 -24.73 -11.62
N VAL A 78 1.94 -24.36 -12.89
CA VAL A 78 2.26 -25.19 -14.04
C VAL A 78 2.85 -24.30 -15.14
N SER A 79 3.45 -24.84 -16.17
CA SER A 79 4.15 -24.10 -17.24
C SER A 79 3.35 -22.97 -17.90
N ARG A 80 2.02 -22.93 -17.70
CA ARG A 80 1.11 -21.93 -18.30
C ARG A 80 0.33 -21.11 -17.28
N LEU A 81 0.45 -21.42 -15.98
CA LEU A 81 -0.28 -20.75 -14.91
C LEU A 81 0.70 -20.18 -13.89
N ARG A 82 0.76 -18.87 -13.81
CA ARG A 82 1.49 -18.14 -12.78
C ARG A 82 0.53 -17.52 -11.79
N LEU A 83 0.84 -17.69 -10.52
CA LEU A 83 0.15 -17.03 -9.42
C LEU A 83 1.10 -16.06 -8.72
N SER A 84 0.56 -14.95 -8.26
CA SER A 84 1.28 -14.07 -7.34
C SER A 84 0.33 -13.54 -6.27
N TYR A 85 0.87 -13.37 -5.09
CA TYR A 85 0.19 -12.79 -3.94
C TYR A 85 1.07 -11.74 -3.29
N ASN A 86 0.46 -10.61 -2.95
CA ASN A 86 1.11 -9.52 -2.24
C ASN A 86 0.24 -9.11 -1.06
N LEU A 87 0.86 -9.04 0.11
CA LEU A 87 0.28 -8.53 1.34
C LEU A 87 1.09 -7.33 1.77
N ASN A 88 0.42 -6.23 2.09
CA ASN A 88 1.02 -5.03 2.64
C ASN A 88 0.21 -4.59 3.88
N TRP A 89 0.87 -4.55 5.03
CA TRP A 89 0.28 -4.09 6.27
C TRP A 89 1.02 -2.86 6.78
N ASN A 90 0.25 -1.80 7.03
CA ASN A 90 0.76 -0.56 7.59
C ASN A 90 0.05 -0.27 8.92
N SER A 91 0.79 0.23 9.87
CA SER A 91 0.30 0.72 11.14
C SER A 91 0.96 2.04 11.47
N LEU A 92 0.17 3.08 11.62
CA LEU A 92 0.61 4.40 12.07
C LEU A 92 -0.07 4.72 13.40
N ASN A 93 0.72 5.01 14.41
CA ASN A 93 0.25 5.54 15.68
C ASN A 93 0.92 6.91 15.90
N SER A 94 0.12 7.95 15.96
CA SER A 94 0.57 9.32 16.20
C SER A 94 -0.07 9.86 17.47
N ARG A 95 0.74 10.39 18.36
CA ARG A 95 0.32 10.90 19.66
C ARG A 95 0.92 12.25 19.97
N SER A 96 0.09 13.20 20.34
CA SER A 96 0.41 14.48 20.96
C SER A 96 -0.30 14.59 22.30
N GLU A 97 -0.13 15.68 23.04
CA GLU A 97 -0.79 15.89 24.36
C GLU A 97 -2.32 15.76 24.26
N ASP A 98 -2.91 16.39 23.23
CA ASP A 98 -4.38 16.44 23.06
C ASP A 98 -4.89 15.53 21.94
N TYR A 99 -4.03 14.73 21.30
CA TYR A 99 -4.40 14.01 20.10
C TYR A 99 -3.73 12.65 20.04
N THR A 100 -4.55 11.64 19.79
CA THR A 100 -4.07 10.28 19.48
C THR A 100 -4.80 9.79 18.24
N GLN A 101 -4.05 9.41 17.23
CA GLN A 101 -4.55 8.78 16.02
C GLN A 101 -3.88 7.44 15.80
N THR A 102 -4.67 6.43 15.51
CA THR A 102 -4.19 5.12 15.10
C THR A 102 -4.84 4.76 13.77
N ILE A 103 -4.01 4.43 12.79
CA ILE A 103 -4.44 4.02 11.46
C ILE A 103 -3.80 2.66 11.18
N HIS A 104 -4.63 1.68 10.80
CA HIS A 104 -4.18 0.40 10.30
C HIS A 104 -4.70 0.20 8.90
N THR A 105 -3.84 -0.13 7.96
CA THR A 105 -4.22 -0.52 6.60
C THR A 105 -3.69 -1.90 6.29
N LEU A 106 -4.52 -2.70 5.67
CA LEU A 106 -4.16 -3.99 5.11
C LEU A 106 -4.56 -4.00 3.65
N GLU A 107 -3.59 -4.20 2.78
CA GLU A 107 -3.80 -4.32 1.35
C GLU A 107 -3.33 -5.69 0.91
N GLN A 108 -4.17 -6.39 0.18
CA GLN A 108 -3.89 -7.70 -0.35
C GLN A 108 -4.19 -7.70 -1.84
N SER A 109 -3.34 -8.30 -2.63
CA SER A 109 -3.62 -8.54 -4.03
C SER A 109 -3.20 -9.96 -4.41
N ALA A 110 -4.11 -10.65 -5.08
CA ALA A 110 -3.87 -11.95 -5.68
C ALA A 110 -4.01 -11.82 -7.19
N ASN A 111 -2.99 -12.24 -7.93
CA ASN A 111 -3.00 -12.19 -9.38
C ASN A 111 -2.81 -13.61 -9.93
N MET A 112 -3.62 -13.92 -10.91
CA MET A 112 -3.52 -15.13 -11.72
C MET A 112 -3.23 -14.74 -13.16
N TYR A 113 -2.25 -15.38 -13.76
CA TYR A 113 -1.94 -15.24 -15.18
C TYR A 113 -1.93 -16.61 -15.84
N LEU A 114 -2.81 -16.81 -16.80
CA LEU A 114 -2.98 -18.06 -17.53
C LEU A 114 -2.68 -17.86 -19.02
N SER A 115 -1.71 -18.58 -19.54
CA SER A 115 -1.40 -18.64 -20.97
C SER A 115 -2.18 -19.79 -21.61
N ILE A 116 -3.32 -19.52 -22.24
CA ILE A 116 -4.15 -20.54 -22.91
C ILE A 116 -3.45 -21.01 -24.19
N ILE A 117 -3.05 -20.07 -25.03
CA ILE A 117 -2.26 -20.33 -26.23
C ILE A 117 -0.92 -19.60 -26.03
N PRO A 118 0.19 -20.34 -25.89
CA PRO A 118 1.52 -19.73 -25.68
C PRO A 118 1.79 -18.62 -26.68
N LYS A 119 2.25 -17.46 -26.20
CA LYS A 119 2.60 -16.28 -26.99
C LYS A 119 1.42 -15.55 -27.67
N HIS A 120 0.20 -16.11 -27.63
CA HIS A 120 -0.94 -15.55 -28.38
C HIS A 120 -2.14 -15.19 -27.51
N PHE A 121 -2.56 -16.05 -26.59
CA PHE A 121 -3.79 -15.82 -25.83
C PHE A 121 -3.57 -15.99 -24.33
N PHE A 122 -3.89 -14.94 -23.59
CA PHE A 122 -3.67 -14.84 -22.14
C PHE A 122 -4.93 -14.38 -21.42
N ILE A 123 -5.12 -14.91 -20.23
CA ILE A 123 -6.13 -14.44 -19.27
C ILE A 123 -5.39 -13.98 -18.03
N SER A 124 -5.73 -12.80 -17.51
CA SER A 124 -5.33 -12.41 -16.16
C SER A 124 -6.55 -12.10 -15.30
N LEU A 125 -6.45 -12.48 -14.03
CA LEU A 125 -7.40 -12.14 -12.98
C LEU A 125 -6.64 -11.49 -11.84
N THR A 126 -7.16 -10.37 -11.33
CA THR A 126 -6.60 -9.67 -10.19
C THR A 126 -7.68 -9.43 -9.17
N ALA A 127 -7.49 -9.96 -7.96
CA ALA A 127 -8.34 -9.69 -6.81
C ALA A 127 -7.58 -8.76 -5.85
N ASN A 128 -8.16 -7.62 -5.54
CA ASN A 128 -7.60 -6.66 -4.60
C ASN A 128 -8.54 -6.52 -3.40
N HIS A 129 -7.98 -6.58 -2.21
CA HIS A 129 -8.67 -6.31 -0.96
C HIS A 129 -7.95 -5.19 -0.22
N SER A 130 -8.69 -4.17 0.17
CA SER A 130 -8.17 -3.06 0.96
C SER A 130 -9.03 -2.89 2.21
N TYR A 131 -8.39 -3.00 3.36
CA TYR A 131 -8.97 -2.74 4.66
C TYR A 131 -8.27 -1.55 5.29
N ASN A 132 -9.04 -0.56 5.69
CA ASN A 132 -8.55 0.61 6.40
C ASN A 132 -9.35 0.80 7.69
N LYS A 133 -8.64 0.87 8.81
CA LYS A 133 -9.17 1.21 10.11
C LYS A 133 -8.46 2.45 10.61
N SER A 134 -9.15 3.57 10.59
CA SER A 134 -8.76 4.77 11.30
C SER A 134 -9.82 5.07 12.37
N ASN A 135 -9.39 5.46 13.56
CA ASN A 135 -10.35 5.81 14.63
C ASN A 135 -11.02 7.17 14.29
N PRO A 136 -12.38 7.29 14.15
CA PRO A 136 -13.38 6.24 14.44
C PRO A 136 -13.84 5.38 13.24
N ALA A 137 -13.34 5.58 12.03
CA ALA A 137 -13.87 4.99 10.81
C ALA A 137 -13.20 3.65 10.44
N LYS A 138 -14.01 2.77 9.83
CA LYS A 138 -13.55 1.48 9.29
C LYS A 138 -14.08 1.34 7.87
N LYS A 139 -13.20 0.99 6.92
CA LYS A 139 -13.56 0.78 5.52
C LYS A 139 -12.96 -0.53 5.01
N ASN A 140 -13.72 -1.23 4.22
CA ASN A 140 -13.35 -2.51 3.63
C ASN A 140 -13.82 -2.56 2.17
N TYR A 141 -12.90 -2.81 1.24
CA TYR A 141 -13.16 -2.84 -0.19
C TYR A 141 -12.58 -4.10 -0.82
N VAL A 142 -13.33 -4.69 -1.73
CA VAL A 142 -12.87 -5.80 -2.56
C VAL A 142 -13.12 -5.45 -4.02
N PHE A 143 -12.10 -5.59 -4.85
CA PHE A 143 -12.18 -5.34 -6.29
C PHE A 143 -11.69 -6.59 -7.03
N LEU A 144 -12.43 -6.97 -8.05
CA LEU A 144 -12.04 -8.03 -8.96
C LEU A 144 -11.94 -7.47 -10.37
N ASN A 145 -10.78 -7.62 -10.99
CA ASN A 145 -10.50 -7.21 -12.36
C ASN A 145 -10.12 -8.43 -13.20
N SER A 146 -10.47 -8.42 -14.47
CA SER A 146 -10.02 -9.44 -15.41
C SER A 146 -9.57 -8.81 -16.73
N SER A 147 -8.63 -9.43 -17.40
CA SER A 147 -8.27 -9.06 -18.75
C SER A 147 -8.05 -10.29 -19.64
N LEU A 148 -8.43 -10.12 -20.91
CA LEU A 148 -8.16 -11.06 -21.99
C LEU A 148 -7.23 -10.37 -22.98
N THR A 149 -6.10 -10.98 -23.29
CA THR A 149 -5.13 -10.45 -24.24
C THR A 149 -4.94 -11.41 -25.40
N LEU A 150 -5.18 -10.95 -26.61
CA LEU A 150 -4.90 -11.69 -27.83
C LEU A 150 -3.79 -10.99 -28.61
N LYS A 151 -2.66 -11.65 -28.77
CA LYS A 151 -1.50 -11.18 -29.56
C LYS A 151 -1.51 -11.82 -30.95
N THR A 152 -1.50 -11.00 -31.97
CA THR A 152 -1.45 -11.49 -33.36
C THR A 152 -0.01 -11.52 -33.89
N LYS A 153 0.22 -12.33 -34.92
CA LYS A 153 1.54 -12.40 -35.59
C LYS A 153 1.94 -11.07 -36.25
N LYS A 154 0.97 -10.19 -36.51
CA LYS A 154 1.20 -8.87 -37.15
C LYS A 154 1.51 -7.74 -36.16
N LYS A 155 1.93 -8.05 -34.95
CA LYS A 155 2.26 -7.09 -33.86
C LYS A 155 1.05 -6.23 -33.40
N HIS A 156 -0.18 -6.70 -33.59
CA HIS A 156 -1.37 -6.09 -33.00
C HIS A 156 -1.76 -6.88 -31.76
N ASP A 157 -2.00 -6.18 -30.66
CA ASP A 157 -2.51 -6.74 -29.43
C ASP A 157 -3.95 -6.25 -29.22
N PHE A 158 -4.87 -7.17 -28.99
CA PHE A 158 -6.25 -6.87 -28.60
C PHE A 158 -6.38 -7.15 -27.12
N ILE A 159 -6.80 -6.17 -26.34
CA ILE A 159 -6.96 -6.28 -24.91
C ILE A 159 -8.40 -5.93 -24.56
N LEU A 160 -9.09 -6.86 -23.90
CA LEU A 160 -10.40 -6.63 -23.30
C LEU A 160 -10.21 -6.61 -21.78
N GLU A 161 -10.55 -5.51 -21.14
CA GLU A 161 -10.44 -5.35 -19.70
C GLU A 161 -11.82 -5.13 -19.08
N VAL A 162 -12.07 -5.83 -17.97
CA VAL A 162 -13.24 -5.63 -17.12
C VAL A 162 -12.76 -5.31 -15.73
N ASN A 163 -13.05 -4.10 -15.29
CA ASN A 163 -12.60 -3.58 -14.01
C ASN A 163 -13.76 -3.52 -13.01
N ASN A 164 -13.45 -3.83 -11.74
CA ASN A 164 -14.38 -3.79 -10.63
C ASN A 164 -15.66 -4.63 -10.83
N ILE A 165 -15.50 -5.90 -11.16
CA ILE A 165 -16.61 -6.83 -11.41
C ILE A 165 -17.51 -6.98 -10.17
N THR A 166 -16.96 -6.83 -8.97
CA THR A 166 -17.68 -7.02 -7.71
C THR A 166 -18.60 -5.86 -7.33
N ASN A 167 -18.36 -4.66 -7.90
CA ASN A 167 -19.15 -3.44 -7.63
C ASN A 167 -19.58 -3.26 -6.15
N THR A 168 -18.74 -3.66 -5.21
CA THR A 168 -18.98 -3.44 -3.77
C THR A 168 -18.71 -1.98 -3.45
N ARG A 169 -19.77 -1.23 -3.17
CA ARG A 169 -19.73 0.14 -2.63
C ARG A 169 -19.66 0.13 -1.12
#